data_341383a08eba0b712e116d5baa7bafb7
#
_entry.id   341383a08eba0b712e116d5baa7bafb7
#
_cell.length_a   1.000
_cell.length_b   1.000
_cell.length_c   1.000
_cell.angle_alpha   90.00
_cell.angle_beta   90.00
_cell.angle_gamma   90.00
#
_symmetry.space_group_name_H-M   'P 1'
#
loop_
_entity.id
_entity.type
_entity.pdbx_description
1 polymer ?
#
loop_
_entity_poly.entity_id
_entity_poly.type
_entity_poly.pdbx_seq_one_letter_code
_entity_poly.pdbx_strand_id
1 'polypeptide(L)'
;LAMSSAASDVYKRQPINNASNESKDVFISFEDNLLNNKFIKNIERNSKFLNLSLTNSNEAEINIEILDHRISKYTGATDRNFFSATGVIEYEITMIINKSNKSKEFNFSSSENFPYDTNKILSNEKKIEELETMFFFEAQNQLKNFLYLYFNG
;
A
#
# COMPACT_ATOMS: atom_id res chain seq x y z
N LEU A 1 -17.32 -2.08 44.62
CA LEU A 1 -16.65 -0.82 44.28
C LEU A 1 -15.15 -1.00 44.07
N ALA A 2 -14.45 -1.72 44.96
CA ALA A 2 -13.04 -2.00 44.83
C ALA A 2 -12.72 -2.90 43.63
N MET A 3 -13.57 -3.85 43.28
CA MET A 3 -13.44 -4.73 42.12
C MET A 3 -13.60 -3.97 40.81
N SER A 4 -14.52 -3.04 40.75
CA SER A 4 -14.76 -2.19 39.59
C SER A 4 -13.54 -1.30 39.29
N SER A 5 -12.94 -0.73 40.33
CA SER A 5 -11.73 0.06 40.24
C SER A 5 -10.53 -0.75 39.77
N ALA A 6 -10.37 -1.96 40.31
CA ALA A 6 -9.29 -2.88 39.92
C ALA A 6 -9.42 -3.34 38.45
N ALA A 7 -10.62 -3.65 38.01
CA ALA A 7 -10.88 -4.00 36.60
C ALA A 7 -10.59 -2.82 35.66
N SER A 8 -10.96 -1.62 36.07
CA SER A 8 -10.67 -0.40 35.33
C SER A 8 -9.16 -0.14 35.20
N ASP A 9 -8.42 -0.36 36.31
CA ASP A 9 -6.95 -0.23 36.30
C ASP A 9 -6.24 -1.29 35.45
N VAL A 10 -6.75 -2.51 35.41
CA VAL A 10 -6.24 -3.57 34.53
C VAL A 10 -6.44 -3.20 33.07
N TYR A 11 -7.59 -2.65 32.71
CA TYR A 11 -7.82 -2.16 31.34
C TYR A 11 -6.91 -0.97 30.98
N LYS A 12 -6.70 -0.05 31.91
CA LYS A 12 -5.78 1.08 31.71
C LYS A 12 -4.31 0.67 31.63
N ARG A 13 -3.97 -0.45 32.27
CA ARG A 13 -2.60 -0.99 32.31
C ARG A 13 -2.27 -1.94 31.18
N GLN A 14 -3.17 -2.17 30.24
CA GLN A 14 -2.79 -2.86 29.02
C GLN A 14 -1.96 -1.91 28.16
N PRO A 15 -0.62 -1.89 28.33
CA PRO A 15 0.24 -0.90 27.70
C PRO A 15 0.53 -1.20 26.26
N ILE A 16 -0.02 -2.25 25.76
CA ILE A 16 0.08 -2.76 24.41
C ILE A 16 -0.19 -1.65 23.39
N ASN A 17 -0.97 -0.67 23.81
CA ASN A 17 -1.44 0.37 22.91
C ASN A 17 -0.49 1.57 22.79
N ASN A 18 0.42 1.75 23.71
CA ASN A 18 1.25 2.94 23.72
C ASN A 18 2.61 2.75 23.05
N ALA A 19 3.16 1.53 23.07
CA ALA A 19 4.45 1.24 22.46
C ALA A 19 4.37 1.06 20.92
N SER A 20 3.16 0.76 20.42
CA SER A 20 2.95 0.53 18.98
C SER A 20 2.48 1.77 18.22
N ASN A 21 2.24 2.87 18.90
CA ASN A 21 1.69 4.09 18.30
C ASN A 21 2.74 5.13 17.90
N GLU A 22 4.01 4.86 18.14
CA GLU A 22 5.06 5.72 17.63
C GLU A 22 5.16 5.57 16.11
N SER A 23 5.00 6.69 15.44
CA SER A 23 5.18 6.78 14.00
C SER A 23 6.65 6.50 13.66
N LYS A 24 6.89 5.61 12.71
CA LYS A 24 8.23 5.29 12.25
C LYS A 24 8.65 6.23 11.14
N ASP A 25 9.84 6.77 11.26
CA ASP A 25 10.43 7.60 10.20
C ASP A 25 10.86 6.72 9.04
N VAL A 26 10.36 7.05 7.86
CA VAL A 26 10.62 6.30 6.63
C VAL A 26 11.09 7.24 5.53
N PHE A 27 12.18 6.87 4.90
CA PHE A 27 12.66 7.49 3.66
C PHE A 27 12.38 6.54 2.49
N ILE A 28 11.72 7.04 1.44
CA ILE A 28 11.41 6.25 0.26
C ILE A 28 12.16 6.85 -0.93
N SER A 29 13.03 6.05 -1.55
CA SER A 29 13.70 6.40 -2.81
C SER A 29 13.00 5.69 -3.97
N PHE A 30 12.79 6.40 -5.05
CA PHE A 30 12.06 5.91 -6.21
C PHE A 30 12.43 6.68 -7.47
N GLU A 31 12.25 6.06 -8.62
CA GLU A 31 12.36 6.73 -9.91
C GLU A 31 11.19 7.72 -10.07
N ASP A 32 11.50 8.92 -10.52
CA ASP A 32 10.50 9.96 -10.78
C ASP A 32 9.67 9.61 -12.02
N ASN A 33 8.54 8.97 -11.79
CA ASN A 33 7.54 8.67 -12.81
C ASN A 33 6.13 8.84 -12.25
N LEU A 34 5.14 8.85 -13.13
CA LEU A 34 3.75 9.14 -12.76
C LEU A 34 3.21 8.12 -11.74
N LEU A 35 3.48 6.84 -11.94
CA LEU A 35 2.95 5.77 -11.08
C LEU A 35 3.54 5.84 -9.69
N ASN A 36 4.85 6.00 -9.57
CA ASN A 36 5.53 6.18 -8.29
C ASN A 36 5.05 7.44 -7.57
N ASN A 37 4.92 8.55 -8.28
CA ASN A 37 4.44 9.80 -7.69
C ASN A 37 3.02 9.68 -7.14
N LYS A 38 2.13 9.01 -7.85
CA LYS A 38 0.77 8.72 -7.37
C LYS A 38 0.78 7.83 -6.13
N PHE A 39 1.60 6.79 -6.13
CA PHE A 39 1.74 5.87 -5.01
C PHE A 39 2.26 6.57 -3.75
N ILE A 40 3.30 7.39 -3.89
CA ILE A 40 3.87 8.15 -2.76
C ILE A 40 2.85 9.13 -2.20
N LYS A 41 2.11 9.86 -3.04
CA LYS A 41 1.03 10.73 -2.57
C LYS A 41 -0.05 9.96 -1.82
N ASN A 42 -0.35 8.75 -2.27
CA ASN A 42 -1.32 7.90 -1.60
C ASN A 42 -0.81 7.44 -0.22
N ILE A 43 0.48 7.09 -0.11
CA ILE A 43 1.12 6.78 1.17
C ILE A 43 1.06 8.00 2.12
N GLU A 44 1.38 9.19 1.62
CA GLU A 44 1.32 10.43 2.41
C GLU A 44 -0.07 10.67 3.01
N ARG A 45 -1.11 10.48 2.21
CA ARG A 45 -2.51 10.60 2.67
C ARG A 45 -2.87 9.56 3.74
N ASN A 46 -2.31 8.38 3.64
CA ASN A 46 -2.58 7.24 4.54
C ASN A 46 -1.50 7.08 5.63
N SER A 47 -0.62 8.04 5.77
CA SER A 47 0.53 7.96 6.69
C SER A 47 0.13 7.65 8.13
N LYS A 48 -0.95 8.23 8.60
CA LYS A 48 -1.49 7.96 9.95
C LYS A 48 -1.97 6.52 10.09
N PHE A 49 -2.68 6.01 9.09
CA PHE A 49 -3.14 4.62 9.07
C PHE A 49 -1.96 3.65 9.04
N LEU A 50 -0.93 3.98 8.27
CA LEU A 50 0.27 3.16 8.15
C LEU A 50 1.22 3.30 9.36
N ASN A 51 1.00 4.28 10.19
CA ASN A 51 1.89 4.62 11.31
C ASN A 51 3.31 4.97 10.82
N LEU A 52 3.39 5.68 9.69
CA LEU A 52 4.62 6.09 9.06
C LEU A 52 4.72 7.61 9.00
N SER A 53 5.93 8.12 9.19
CA SER A 53 6.28 9.51 8.97
C SER A 53 7.28 9.57 7.81
N LEU A 54 6.85 10.12 6.68
CA LEU A 54 7.72 10.25 5.52
C LEU A 54 8.70 11.40 5.75
N THR A 55 9.97 11.14 5.51
CA THR A 55 11.06 12.12 5.65
C THR A 55 11.84 12.22 4.35
N ASN A 56 12.49 13.35 4.14
CA ASN A 56 13.36 13.58 2.99
C ASN A 56 14.83 13.19 3.26
N SER A 57 15.11 12.65 4.44
CA SER A 57 16.46 12.26 4.85
C SER A 57 16.65 10.76 4.80
N ASN A 58 17.75 10.31 4.18
CA ASN A 58 18.15 8.91 4.16
C ASN A 58 18.66 8.40 5.53
N GLU A 59 18.73 9.27 6.53
CA GLU A 59 19.04 8.92 7.93
C GLU A 59 17.80 8.39 8.68
N ALA A 60 16.69 8.22 7.99
CA ALA A 60 15.46 7.66 8.58
C ALA A 60 15.69 6.26 9.17
N GLU A 61 14.86 5.90 10.14
CA GLU A 61 14.88 4.58 10.77
C GLU A 61 14.70 3.45 9.74
N ILE A 62 13.82 3.67 8.77
CA ILE A 62 13.53 2.71 7.71
C ILE A 62 13.80 3.38 6.35
N ASN A 63 14.57 2.71 5.51
CA ASN A 63 14.81 3.14 4.14
C ASN A 63 14.16 2.14 3.18
N ILE A 64 13.30 2.63 2.32
CA ILE A 64 12.60 1.84 1.31
C ILE A 64 13.04 2.32 -0.07
N GLU A 65 13.42 1.39 -0.93
CA GLU A 65 13.72 1.64 -2.33
C GLU A 65 12.71 0.92 -3.21
N ILE A 66 11.99 1.63 -4.05
CA ILE A 66 11.10 1.04 -5.05
C ILE A 66 11.95 0.63 -6.25
N LEU A 67 12.06 -0.69 -6.47
CA LEU A 67 12.86 -1.24 -7.58
C LEU A 67 12.04 -1.39 -8.87
N ASP A 68 10.81 -1.86 -8.73
CA ASP A 68 9.91 -2.11 -9.86
C ASP A 68 8.48 -1.76 -9.45
N HIS A 69 7.77 -1.09 -10.33
CA HIS A 69 6.41 -0.66 -10.08
C HIS A 69 5.67 -0.56 -11.40
N ARG A 70 4.69 -1.44 -11.62
CA ARG A 70 4.02 -1.58 -12.92
C ARG A 70 2.54 -1.78 -12.77
N ILE A 71 1.80 -1.20 -13.70
CA ILE A 71 0.42 -1.53 -14.01
C ILE A 71 0.36 -1.95 -15.47
N SER A 72 -0.21 -3.12 -15.72
CA SER A 72 -0.41 -3.67 -17.05
C SER A 72 -1.89 -3.86 -17.31
N LYS A 73 -2.36 -3.45 -18.47
CA LYS A 73 -3.77 -3.53 -18.86
C LYS A 73 -3.88 -4.39 -20.10
N TYR A 74 -4.78 -5.35 -20.06
CA TYR A 74 -5.05 -6.26 -21.16
C TYR A 74 -6.53 -6.24 -21.48
N THR A 75 -6.84 -6.24 -22.77
CA THR A 75 -8.19 -6.48 -23.23
C THR A 75 -8.37 -7.98 -23.43
N GLY A 76 -9.31 -8.57 -22.72
CA GLY A 76 -9.66 -9.98 -22.85
C GLY A 76 -10.61 -10.27 -24.00
N ALA A 77 -11.45 -11.28 -23.84
CA ALA A 77 -12.42 -11.67 -24.86
C ALA A 77 -13.41 -10.56 -25.18
N THR A 78 -13.64 -10.32 -26.46
CA THR A 78 -14.70 -9.45 -26.96
C THR A 78 -15.98 -10.24 -27.20
N ASP A 79 -17.14 -9.58 -27.15
CA ASP A 79 -18.38 -10.20 -27.58
C ASP A 79 -18.43 -10.35 -29.12
N ARG A 80 -19.48 -11.01 -29.64
CA ARG A 80 -19.64 -11.25 -31.07
C ARG A 80 -19.73 -9.97 -31.90
N ASN A 81 -20.15 -8.86 -31.28
CA ASN A 81 -20.30 -7.57 -31.93
C ASN A 81 -19.09 -6.67 -31.74
N PHE A 82 -18.07 -7.09 -30.99
CA PHE A 82 -16.86 -6.34 -30.63
C PHE A 82 -17.15 -5.05 -29.84
N PHE A 83 -18.32 -4.90 -29.22
CA PHE A 83 -18.69 -3.72 -28.46
C PHE A 83 -18.35 -3.79 -26.99
N SER A 84 -18.32 -5.00 -26.42
CA SER A 84 -17.92 -5.20 -25.04
C SER A 84 -16.82 -6.24 -24.95
N ALA A 85 -15.94 -6.02 -24.01
CA ALA A 85 -14.82 -6.88 -23.73
C ALA A 85 -14.63 -6.99 -22.22
N THR A 86 -13.94 -8.04 -21.80
CA THR A 86 -13.43 -8.12 -20.45
C THR A 86 -12.01 -7.56 -20.43
N GLY A 87 -11.75 -6.56 -19.61
CA GLY A 87 -10.41 -6.07 -19.34
C GLY A 87 -9.80 -6.78 -18.15
N VAL A 88 -8.49 -6.88 -18.15
CA VAL A 88 -7.69 -7.35 -17.01
C VAL A 88 -6.67 -6.29 -16.69
N ILE A 89 -6.57 -5.94 -15.42
CA ILE A 89 -5.54 -5.04 -14.92
C ILE A 89 -4.68 -5.79 -13.91
N GLU A 90 -3.37 -5.74 -14.11
CA GLU A 90 -2.38 -6.36 -13.23
C GLU A 90 -1.50 -5.29 -12.62
N TYR A 91 -1.23 -5.45 -11.33
CA TYR A 91 -0.41 -4.54 -10.55
C TYR A 91 0.73 -5.31 -9.89
N GLU A 92 1.94 -4.75 -9.98
CA GLU A 92 3.11 -5.31 -9.33
C GLU A 92 3.97 -4.20 -8.73
N ILE A 93 4.47 -4.41 -7.52
CA ILE A 93 5.46 -3.55 -6.89
C ILE A 93 6.49 -4.39 -6.15
N THR A 94 7.75 -4.03 -6.33
CA THR A 94 8.90 -4.64 -5.64
C THR A 94 9.68 -3.54 -4.93
N MET A 95 9.96 -3.75 -3.67
CA MET A 95 10.72 -2.82 -2.83
C MET A 95 11.81 -3.55 -2.07
N ILE A 96 12.91 -2.86 -1.80
CA ILE A 96 13.90 -3.27 -0.80
C ILE A 96 13.70 -2.41 0.44
N ILE A 97 13.61 -3.04 1.59
CA ILE A 97 13.39 -2.39 2.88
C ILE A 97 14.61 -2.63 3.76
N ASN A 98 15.23 -1.56 4.18
CA ASN A 98 16.41 -1.59 5.04
C ASN A 98 16.10 -0.92 6.38
N LYS A 99 16.41 -1.63 7.45
CA LYS A 99 16.38 -1.09 8.83
C LYS A 99 17.56 -1.65 9.60
N SER A 100 18.43 -0.75 10.08
CA SER A 100 19.68 -1.14 10.73
C SER A 100 20.50 -2.06 9.79
N ASN A 101 20.86 -3.25 10.26
CA ASN A 101 21.63 -4.22 9.48
C ASN A 101 20.76 -5.24 8.74
N LYS A 102 19.43 -5.06 8.76
CA LYS A 102 18.50 -5.96 8.08
C LYS A 102 18.07 -5.37 6.75
N SER A 103 18.06 -6.21 5.72
CA SER A 103 17.53 -5.90 4.40
C SER A 103 16.57 -6.99 3.97
N LYS A 104 15.39 -6.60 3.53
CA LYS A 104 14.35 -7.53 3.06
C LYS A 104 13.73 -7.02 1.79
N GLU A 105 13.43 -7.94 0.89
CA GLU A 105 12.65 -7.67 -0.31
C GLU A 105 11.16 -7.84 -0.03
N PHE A 106 10.38 -6.86 -0.44
CA PHE A 106 8.92 -6.88 -0.39
C PHE A 106 8.38 -6.94 -1.81
N ASN A 107 7.50 -7.91 -2.06
CA ASN A 107 6.82 -8.06 -3.34
C ASN A 107 5.31 -8.11 -3.12
N PHE A 108 4.59 -7.35 -3.92
CA PHE A 108 3.13 -7.41 -3.97
C PHE A 108 2.67 -7.44 -5.41
N SER A 109 1.74 -8.33 -5.71
CA SER A 109 1.07 -8.37 -6.99
C SER A 109 -0.42 -8.66 -6.81
N SER A 110 -1.23 -8.09 -7.67
CA SER A 110 -2.67 -8.30 -7.69
C SER A 110 -3.19 -8.18 -9.12
N SER A 111 -4.31 -8.82 -9.39
CA SER A 111 -4.95 -8.80 -10.69
C SER A 111 -6.46 -8.72 -10.53
N GLU A 112 -7.10 -7.90 -11.34
CA GLU A 112 -8.55 -7.72 -11.33
C GLU A 112 -9.11 -7.70 -12.74
N ASN A 113 -10.29 -8.28 -12.90
CA ASN A 113 -11.06 -8.20 -14.11
C ASN A 113 -12.03 -7.01 -14.01
N PHE A 114 -12.26 -6.35 -15.12
CA PHE A 114 -13.26 -5.29 -15.18
C PHE A 114 -14.00 -5.35 -16.51
N PRO A 115 -15.31 -4.98 -16.55
CA PRO A 115 -16.03 -4.85 -17.80
C PRO A 115 -15.46 -3.66 -18.60
N TYR A 116 -15.08 -3.92 -19.83
CA TYR A 116 -14.57 -2.91 -20.75
C TYR A 116 -15.56 -2.72 -21.90
N ASP A 117 -16.03 -1.49 -22.09
CA ASP A 117 -16.94 -1.13 -23.17
C ASP A 117 -16.23 -0.12 -24.09
N THR A 118 -15.99 -0.50 -25.34
CA THR A 118 -15.31 0.36 -26.32
C THR A 118 -16.05 1.67 -26.59
N ASN A 119 -17.36 1.73 -26.31
CA ASN A 119 -18.20 2.92 -26.47
C ASN A 119 -18.24 3.83 -25.23
N LYS A 120 -17.62 3.41 -24.12
CA LYS A 120 -17.67 4.12 -22.84
C LYS A 120 -16.27 4.38 -22.29
N ILE A 121 -15.45 5.08 -23.04
CA ILE A 121 -14.03 5.33 -22.73
C ILE A 121 -13.88 5.99 -21.35
N LEU A 122 -14.63 7.04 -21.06
CA LEU A 122 -14.53 7.75 -19.78
C LEU A 122 -14.93 6.87 -18.58
N SER A 123 -15.95 6.02 -18.77
CA SER A 123 -16.37 5.08 -17.74
C SER A 123 -15.31 4.01 -17.48
N ASN A 124 -14.64 3.54 -18.53
CA ASN A 124 -13.53 2.59 -18.42
C ASN A 124 -12.34 3.18 -17.69
N GLU A 125 -11.96 4.42 -18.05
CA GLU A 125 -10.85 5.14 -17.39
C GLU A 125 -11.12 5.34 -15.90
N LYS A 126 -12.33 5.74 -15.54
CA LYS A 126 -12.73 5.89 -14.14
C LYS A 126 -12.62 4.58 -13.38
N LYS A 127 -13.05 3.47 -13.98
CA LYS A 127 -12.95 2.15 -13.37
C LYS A 127 -11.49 1.74 -13.15
N ILE A 128 -10.62 2.02 -14.11
CA ILE A 128 -9.19 1.76 -14.00
C ILE A 128 -8.57 2.58 -12.86
N GLU A 129 -8.91 3.85 -12.72
CA GLU A 129 -8.45 4.70 -11.62
C GLU A 129 -8.90 4.18 -10.24
N GLU A 130 -10.14 3.72 -10.15
CA GLU A 130 -10.67 3.09 -8.92
C GLU A 130 -9.89 1.83 -8.56
N LEU A 131 -9.58 0.98 -9.54
CA LEU A 131 -8.79 -0.23 -9.34
C LEU A 131 -7.34 0.09 -8.96
N GLU A 132 -6.73 1.08 -9.59
CA GLU A 132 -5.39 1.56 -9.24
C GLU A 132 -5.32 1.99 -7.77
N THR A 133 -6.29 2.78 -7.32
CA THR A 133 -6.39 3.22 -5.92
C THR A 133 -6.56 2.02 -4.98
N MET A 134 -7.36 1.05 -5.35
CA MET A 134 -7.55 -0.19 -4.60
C MET A 134 -6.23 -0.98 -4.47
N PHE A 135 -5.48 -1.12 -5.56
CA PHE A 135 -4.18 -1.79 -5.55
C PHE A 135 -3.18 -1.08 -4.64
N PHE A 136 -3.13 0.24 -4.69
CA PHE A 136 -2.27 1.03 -3.80
C PHE A 136 -2.61 0.78 -2.32
N PHE A 137 -3.89 0.74 -2.00
CA PHE A 137 -4.34 0.48 -0.63
C PHE A 137 -3.97 -0.96 -0.19
N GLU A 138 -4.19 -1.95 -1.04
CA GLU A 138 -3.82 -3.33 -0.76
C GLU A 138 -2.31 -3.50 -0.58
N ALA A 139 -1.50 -2.89 -1.46
CA ALA A 139 -0.05 -2.90 -1.36
C ALA A 139 0.43 -2.27 -0.05
N GLN A 140 -0.14 -1.14 0.33
CA GLN A 140 0.19 -0.45 1.57
C GLN A 140 -0.18 -1.27 2.81
N ASN A 141 -1.32 -1.94 2.78
CA ASN A 141 -1.74 -2.85 3.84
C ASN A 141 -0.76 -4.01 4.01
N GLN A 142 -0.35 -4.61 2.91
CA GLN A 142 0.63 -5.68 2.92
C GLN A 142 1.99 -5.18 3.39
N LEU A 143 2.39 -3.99 2.97
CA LEU A 143 3.62 -3.35 3.43
C LEU A 143 3.59 -3.10 4.95
N LYS A 144 2.49 -2.59 5.46
CA LYS A 144 2.30 -2.39 6.91
C LYS A 144 2.48 -3.69 7.69
N ASN A 145 1.83 -4.76 7.23
CA ASN A 145 1.96 -6.08 7.85
C ASN A 145 3.39 -6.63 7.76
N PHE A 146 4.03 -6.44 6.62
CA PHE A 146 5.41 -6.84 6.40
C PHE A 146 6.38 -6.12 7.34
N LEU A 147 6.24 -4.81 7.48
CA LEU A 147 7.04 -4.02 8.42
C LEU A 147 6.83 -4.46 9.86
N TYR A 148 5.60 -4.77 10.21
CA TYR A 148 5.27 -5.30 11.54
C TYR A 148 5.97 -6.64 11.79
N LEU A 149 5.86 -7.57 10.86
CA LEU A 149 6.39 -8.94 11.04
C LEU A 149 7.93 -8.98 11.07
N TYR A 150 8.58 -8.20 10.24
CA TYR A 150 10.03 -8.34 10.02
C TYR A 150 10.88 -7.24 10.66
N PHE A 151 10.30 -6.11 10.96
CA PHE A 151 11.04 -4.94 11.45
C PHE A 151 10.51 -4.36 12.77
N ASN A 152 9.54 -5.01 13.36
CA ASN A 152 8.96 -4.59 14.63
C ASN A 152 9.53 -5.48 15.74
N GLY A 153 10.71 -5.16 16.12
CA GLY A 153 11.34 -5.97 17.17
C GLY A 153 12.44 -5.24 17.88
#